data_82280f77d365d598336bb8db3819a74d
#
_entry.id   82280f77d365d598336bb8db3819a74d
#
_cell.length_a   1.000
_cell.length_b   1.000
_cell.length_c   1.000
_cell.angle_alpha   90.00
_cell.angle_beta   90.00
_cell.angle_gamma   90.00
#
_symmetry.space_group_name_H-M   'P 1'
#
loop_
_entity.id
_entity.type
_entity.pdbx_description
1 polymer ?
#
loop_
_entity_poly.entity_id
_entity_poly.type
_entity_poly.pdbx_seq_one_letter_code
_entity_poly.pdbx_strand_id
1 'polypeptide(L)'
;MLQKNNIKIKPLSIGVYVGLDFVGDGLIKLPFIRSLRQVFPQAKITWIAGTHKSEFKRSLAPLVKGLLNEVIEEAEIGFIGVNEAKFSERIRDLKNFFYPPLNKRKFDLLIDTQTHFLTSLIVRTIKHDYFLSGCASFFLSDIKPPSNFKRELNLSQRLVQLSEIAYGETITVPPPPLPLEKKYRDLAKAALPNSNNYIGFAPGAGDTRKCWDLQNFINVAKYFENKNRKPVFFLGPKEEKWLKIIKQKLKQPLFPEWGKFKQRNAKGPALVIALAERIKCALANDSGTAHMIDAGGAPIVKVFGRSLPGKYTGLTPGSITIDSRLFGSNNINDIKSEYVIKKINGFLNEKKI
;
A
#
# COMPACT_ATOMS: atom_id res chain seq x y z
N MET A 1 1.32 -41.14 0.04
CA MET A 1 1.22 -39.92 0.88
C MET A 1 -0.11 -39.23 0.56
N LEU A 2 -1.08 -39.32 1.46
CA LEU A 2 -2.43 -38.82 1.25
C LEU A 2 -2.43 -37.30 1.13
N GLN A 3 -2.93 -36.77 0.01
CA GLN A 3 -3.31 -35.39 -0.15
C GLN A 3 -4.33 -35.06 0.95
N LYS A 4 -3.94 -34.26 1.94
CA LYS A 4 -4.88 -33.59 2.83
C LYS A 4 -5.56 -32.47 2.02
N ASN A 5 -6.57 -32.86 1.25
CA ASN A 5 -7.40 -31.98 0.44
C ASN A 5 -8.30 -31.15 1.34
N ASN A 6 -8.32 -29.82 1.12
CA ASN A 6 -9.33 -28.85 1.53
C ASN A 6 -9.81 -28.93 2.97
N ILE A 7 -8.93 -28.70 3.93
CA ILE A 7 -9.34 -28.43 5.30
C ILE A 7 -9.96 -27.02 5.30
N LYS A 8 -11.29 -26.93 5.29
CA LYS A 8 -11.99 -25.68 5.58
C LYS A 8 -11.81 -25.36 7.07
N ILE A 9 -10.83 -24.49 7.37
CA ILE A 9 -10.62 -24.03 8.73
C ILE A 9 -11.63 -22.92 9.08
N LYS A 10 -12.04 -22.87 10.34
CA LYS A 10 -12.89 -21.79 10.88
C LYS A 10 -12.18 -21.18 12.11
N PRO A 11 -11.09 -20.43 11.89
CA PRO A 11 -10.33 -19.90 12.99
C PRO A 11 -11.13 -18.81 13.73
N LEU A 12 -11.10 -18.85 15.06
CA LEU A 12 -11.61 -17.80 15.94
C LEU A 12 -10.53 -16.80 16.32
N SER A 13 -9.24 -17.19 16.17
CA SER A 13 -8.09 -16.35 16.41
C SER A 13 -7.10 -16.44 15.26
N ILE A 14 -6.77 -15.29 14.65
CA ILE A 14 -5.83 -15.19 13.54
C ILE A 14 -4.70 -14.24 13.93
N GLY A 15 -3.45 -14.74 13.92
CA GLY A 15 -2.26 -13.92 13.99
C GLY A 15 -1.74 -13.63 12.59
N VAL A 16 -1.44 -12.37 12.28
CA VAL A 16 -0.83 -11.97 11.01
C VAL A 16 0.50 -11.28 11.28
N TYR A 17 1.59 -11.95 10.93
CA TYR A 17 2.92 -11.39 11.06
C TYR A 17 3.35 -10.58 9.83
N VAL A 18 3.95 -9.40 10.08
CA VAL A 18 4.47 -8.51 9.04
C VAL A 18 5.86 -7.98 9.40
N GLY A 19 6.75 -7.92 8.43
CA GLY A 19 8.10 -7.35 8.61
C GLY A 19 8.09 -5.84 8.66
N LEU A 20 7.32 -5.18 7.78
CA LEU A 20 7.16 -3.71 7.70
C LEU A 20 5.74 -3.35 7.29
N ASP A 21 5.20 -2.27 7.83
CA ASP A 21 3.92 -1.67 7.45
C ASP A 21 3.93 -0.14 7.52
N PHE A 22 5.00 0.48 7.01
CA PHE A 22 4.98 1.91 6.73
C PHE A 22 3.77 2.28 5.88
N VAL A 23 3.41 3.55 5.79
CA VAL A 23 2.15 3.99 5.17
C VAL A 23 1.89 3.32 3.81
N GLY A 24 2.88 3.31 2.90
CA GLY A 24 2.74 2.66 1.58
C GLY A 24 2.57 1.14 1.70
N ASP A 25 3.40 0.50 2.52
CA ASP A 25 3.35 -0.96 2.74
C ASP A 25 2.05 -1.39 3.43
N GLY A 26 1.55 -0.58 4.36
CA GLY A 26 0.27 -0.80 5.02
C GLY A 26 -0.90 -0.73 4.03
N LEU A 27 -0.92 0.29 3.15
CA LEU A 27 -1.96 0.45 2.13
C LEU A 27 -2.00 -0.73 1.15
N ILE A 28 -0.84 -1.25 0.73
CA ILE A 28 -0.74 -2.46 -0.10
C ILE A 28 -1.37 -3.68 0.59
N LYS A 29 -1.32 -3.73 1.92
CA LYS A 29 -1.84 -4.85 2.72
C LYS A 29 -3.32 -4.72 3.08
N LEU A 30 -3.95 -3.56 2.88
CA LEU A 30 -5.36 -3.36 3.22
C LEU A 30 -6.33 -4.33 2.50
N PRO A 31 -6.19 -4.63 1.19
CA PRO A 31 -7.04 -5.62 0.52
C PRO A 31 -6.97 -7.00 1.19
N PHE A 32 -5.79 -7.42 1.61
CA PHE A 32 -5.60 -8.66 2.36
C PHE A 32 -6.29 -8.64 3.73
N ILE A 33 -6.15 -7.56 4.51
CA ILE A 33 -6.84 -7.44 5.81
C ILE A 33 -8.37 -7.49 5.61
N ARG A 34 -8.86 -6.82 4.55
CA ARG A 34 -10.28 -6.82 4.21
C ARG A 34 -10.76 -8.21 3.78
N SER A 35 -9.99 -8.93 2.96
CA SER A 35 -10.32 -10.29 2.56
C SER A 35 -10.38 -11.23 3.77
N LEU A 36 -9.42 -11.13 4.71
CA LEU A 36 -9.47 -11.92 5.95
C LEU A 36 -10.72 -11.64 6.76
N ARG A 37 -11.08 -10.36 6.96
CA ARG A 37 -12.30 -9.99 7.71
C ARG A 37 -13.57 -10.44 7.00
N GLN A 38 -13.59 -10.42 5.66
CA GLN A 38 -14.72 -10.86 4.85
C GLN A 38 -14.99 -12.35 5.03
N VAL A 39 -13.96 -13.19 4.99
CA VAL A 39 -14.12 -14.65 5.04
C VAL A 39 -14.11 -15.22 6.47
N PHE A 40 -13.52 -14.50 7.41
CA PHE A 40 -13.52 -14.85 8.84
C PHE A 40 -14.11 -13.72 9.70
N PRO A 41 -15.42 -13.42 9.55
CA PRO A 41 -16.03 -12.24 10.17
C PRO A 41 -16.03 -12.28 11.69
N GLN A 42 -16.03 -13.45 12.32
CA GLN A 42 -16.03 -13.64 13.76
C GLN A 42 -14.61 -13.78 14.36
N ALA A 43 -13.59 -13.93 13.54
CA ALA A 43 -12.23 -14.14 14.04
C ALA A 43 -11.68 -12.91 14.74
N LYS A 44 -10.98 -13.10 15.87
CA LYS A 44 -10.10 -12.08 16.44
C LYS A 44 -8.82 -11.99 15.60
N ILE A 45 -8.67 -10.95 14.79
CA ILE A 45 -7.49 -10.72 13.95
C ILE A 45 -6.49 -9.84 14.71
N THR A 46 -5.33 -10.40 15.00
CA THR A 46 -4.20 -9.72 15.65
C THR A 46 -3.10 -9.46 14.62
N TRP A 47 -2.77 -8.20 14.40
CA TRP A 47 -1.67 -7.77 13.56
C TRP A 47 -0.38 -7.74 14.38
N ILE A 48 0.68 -8.39 13.92
CA ILE A 48 1.95 -8.55 14.63
C ILE A 48 3.05 -7.89 13.81
N ALA A 49 3.45 -6.68 14.22
CA ALA A 49 4.56 -5.96 13.62
C ALA A 49 5.88 -6.44 14.23
N GLY A 50 6.84 -6.81 13.39
CA GLY A 50 8.11 -7.41 13.80
C GLY A 50 8.95 -6.52 14.71
N THR A 51 9.84 -5.71 14.13
CA THR A 51 10.78 -4.87 14.89
C THR A 51 10.44 -3.38 14.85
N HIS A 52 9.26 -3.02 14.37
CA HIS A 52 8.87 -1.63 14.13
C HIS A 52 7.54 -1.27 14.78
N LYS A 53 7.30 0.03 14.84
CA LYS A 53 6.01 0.61 15.24
C LYS A 53 5.07 0.64 14.05
N SER A 54 3.88 0.05 14.19
CA SER A 54 2.91 -0.13 13.11
C SER A 54 2.15 1.16 12.77
N GLU A 55 2.03 1.48 11.48
CA GLU A 55 1.16 2.57 11.04
C GLU A 55 -0.32 2.26 11.23
N PHE A 56 -0.72 1.02 11.37
CA PHE A 56 -2.10 0.64 11.71
C PHE A 56 -2.51 1.02 13.14
N LYS A 57 -1.56 1.34 13.99
CA LYS A 57 -1.83 1.93 15.33
C LYS A 57 -1.75 3.45 15.32
N ARG A 58 -1.32 4.05 14.19
CA ARG A 58 -1.10 5.50 13.99
C ARG A 58 -1.90 6.05 12.83
N SER A 59 -1.20 6.41 11.76
CA SER A 59 -1.78 7.17 10.62
C SER A 59 -2.78 6.37 9.80
N LEU A 60 -2.68 5.04 9.78
CA LEU A 60 -3.59 4.13 9.10
C LEU A 60 -4.68 3.55 10.01
N ALA A 61 -4.69 3.87 11.31
CA ALA A 61 -5.68 3.35 12.27
C ALA A 61 -7.14 3.53 11.81
N PRO A 62 -7.53 4.69 11.21
CA PRO A 62 -8.89 4.87 10.72
C PRO A 62 -9.30 3.89 9.61
N LEU A 63 -8.34 3.34 8.86
CA LEU A 63 -8.59 2.45 7.72
C LEU A 63 -8.77 0.99 8.11
N VAL A 64 -8.37 0.62 9.33
CA VAL A 64 -8.47 -0.76 9.86
C VAL A 64 -9.45 -0.89 11.01
N LYS A 65 -10.16 0.18 11.34
CA LYS A 65 -11.21 0.16 12.36
C LYS A 65 -12.29 -0.85 11.98
N GLY A 66 -12.56 -1.81 12.88
CA GLY A 66 -13.48 -2.91 12.63
C GLY A 66 -12.90 -4.06 11.78
N LEU A 67 -11.70 -3.90 11.22
CA LEU A 67 -11.01 -4.95 10.47
C LEU A 67 -10.01 -5.72 11.35
N LEU A 68 -9.20 -5.01 12.12
CA LEU A 68 -8.27 -5.57 13.10
C LEU A 68 -8.83 -5.41 14.50
N ASN A 69 -8.61 -6.41 15.34
CA ASN A 69 -8.98 -6.38 16.76
C ASN A 69 -7.83 -5.91 17.63
N GLU A 70 -6.60 -6.19 17.21
CA GLU A 70 -5.40 -5.89 17.99
C GLU A 70 -4.22 -5.63 17.08
N VAL A 71 -3.32 -4.73 17.48
CA VAL A 71 -2.03 -4.49 16.83
C VAL A 71 -0.93 -4.60 17.88
N ILE A 72 -0.08 -5.60 17.75
CA ILE A 72 1.14 -5.80 18.53
C ILE A 72 2.29 -5.16 17.76
N GLU A 73 3.00 -4.26 18.42
CA GLU A 73 4.17 -3.58 17.86
C GLU A 73 5.45 -4.11 18.48
N GLU A 74 6.56 -3.97 17.74
CA GLU A 74 7.89 -4.27 18.29
C GLU A 74 7.95 -5.68 18.90
N ALA A 75 7.37 -6.68 18.19
CA ALA A 75 7.35 -8.07 18.65
C ALA A 75 8.74 -8.73 18.67
N GLU A 76 9.79 -7.97 18.34
CA GLU A 76 11.20 -8.39 18.34
C GLU A 76 11.50 -9.57 17.40
N ILE A 77 10.73 -9.74 16.33
CA ILE A 77 10.90 -10.78 15.31
C ILE A 77 11.38 -10.15 14.01
N GLY A 78 12.38 -10.76 13.37
CA GLY A 78 12.87 -10.38 12.06
C GLY A 78 13.86 -9.22 12.06
N PHE A 79 14.23 -8.76 10.86
CA PHE A 79 15.27 -7.76 10.63
C PHE A 79 14.71 -6.48 10.05
N ILE A 80 15.29 -5.34 10.41
CA ILE A 80 15.09 -4.06 9.73
C ILE A 80 16.13 -3.99 8.60
N GLY A 81 15.80 -4.51 7.41
CA GLY A 81 16.67 -4.47 6.23
C GLY A 81 17.47 -5.76 6.01
N VAL A 82 17.50 -6.21 4.75
CA VAL A 82 18.09 -7.51 4.37
C VAL A 82 19.62 -7.52 4.43
N ASN A 83 20.28 -6.36 4.32
CA ASN A 83 21.75 -6.26 4.20
C ASN A 83 22.47 -5.70 5.43
N GLU A 84 21.75 -5.30 6.49
CA GLU A 84 22.33 -4.58 7.63
C GLU A 84 21.95 -5.18 9.00
N ALA A 85 21.68 -6.48 9.05
CA ALA A 85 21.40 -7.14 10.33
C ALA A 85 22.61 -7.01 11.26
N LYS A 86 22.48 -6.20 12.30
CA LYS A 86 23.49 -6.05 13.34
C LYS A 86 23.70 -7.40 14.05
N PHE A 87 24.90 -7.64 14.52
CA PHE A 87 25.21 -8.88 15.25
C PHE A 87 24.23 -9.14 16.43
N SER A 88 23.82 -8.09 17.13
CA SER A 88 22.82 -8.15 18.19
C SER A 88 21.45 -8.66 17.73
N GLU A 89 21.04 -8.34 16.50
CA GLU A 89 19.76 -8.81 15.92
C GLU A 89 19.82 -10.30 15.58
N ARG A 90 20.98 -10.80 15.12
CA ARG A 90 21.19 -12.23 14.88
C ARG A 90 21.15 -13.06 16.17
N ILE A 91 21.75 -12.52 17.25
CA ILE A 91 21.68 -13.16 18.58
C ILE A 91 20.24 -13.16 19.10
N ARG A 92 19.51 -12.07 18.94
CA ARG A 92 18.10 -11.98 19.33
C ARG A 92 17.27 -13.02 18.60
N ASP A 93 17.43 -13.15 17.29
CA ASP A 93 16.66 -14.09 16.47
C ASP A 93 17.01 -15.55 16.83
N LEU A 94 18.26 -15.84 17.15
CA LEU A 94 18.66 -17.15 17.69
C LEU A 94 18.00 -17.42 19.04
N LYS A 95 17.97 -16.43 19.93
CA LYS A 95 17.26 -16.52 21.21
C LYS A 95 15.76 -16.75 20.99
N ASN A 96 15.14 -16.04 20.06
CA ASN A 96 13.72 -16.17 19.71
C ASN A 96 13.37 -17.56 19.17
N PHE A 97 14.32 -18.27 18.57
CA PHE A 97 14.10 -19.64 18.12
C PHE A 97 13.94 -20.60 19.31
N PHE A 98 14.73 -20.44 20.36
CA PHE A 98 14.64 -21.27 21.56
C PHE A 98 13.59 -20.77 22.57
N TYR A 99 13.35 -19.47 22.61
CA TYR A 99 12.36 -18.83 23.46
C TYR A 99 11.38 -18.03 22.59
N PRO A 100 10.34 -18.71 22.06
CA PRO A 100 9.43 -18.11 21.10
C PRO A 100 8.83 -16.79 21.60
N PRO A 101 8.85 -15.74 20.81
CA PRO A 101 8.12 -14.52 21.12
C PRO A 101 6.63 -14.83 21.22
N LEU A 102 5.90 -14.06 22.03
CA LEU A 102 4.47 -14.26 22.24
C LEU A 102 4.11 -15.67 22.80
N ASN A 103 5.00 -16.31 23.56
CA ASN A 103 4.88 -17.68 24.05
C ASN A 103 3.59 -17.95 24.89
N LYS A 104 2.96 -16.89 25.41
CA LYS A 104 1.68 -16.96 26.16
C LYS A 104 0.44 -16.90 25.23
N ARG A 105 0.64 -16.71 23.93
CA ARG A 105 -0.45 -16.61 22.95
C ARG A 105 -0.47 -17.84 22.06
N LYS A 106 -1.67 -18.27 21.72
CA LYS A 106 -1.91 -19.30 20.71
C LYS A 106 -2.89 -18.73 19.67
N PHE A 107 -2.65 -19.04 18.39
CA PHE A 107 -3.54 -18.69 17.31
C PHE A 107 -4.07 -19.95 16.63
N ASP A 108 -5.33 -19.95 16.24
CA ASP A 108 -5.87 -21.07 15.45
C ASP A 108 -5.24 -21.04 14.04
N LEU A 109 -5.03 -19.83 13.51
CA LEU A 109 -4.32 -19.60 12.25
C LEU A 109 -3.25 -18.53 12.44
N LEU A 110 -2.02 -18.85 12.09
CA LEU A 110 -0.91 -17.90 12.04
C LEU A 110 -0.48 -17.71 10.60
N ILE A 111 -0.61 -16.49 10.08
CA ILE A 111 -0.22 -16.12 8.71
C ILE A 111 1.06 -15.31 8.73
N ASP A 112 2.08 -15.76 8.02
CA ASP A 112 3.31 -15.03 7.78
C ASP A 112 3.28 -14.41 6.38
N THR A 113 3.39 -13.09 6.29
CA THR A 113 3.39 -12.36 5.03
C THR A 113 4.78 -12.22 4.40
N GLN A 114 5.82 -12.75 5.06
CA GLN A 114 7.20 -12.61 4.64
C GLN A 114 7.62 -13.68 3.63
N THR A 115 8.79 -13.45 3.03
CA THR A 115 9.43 -14.39 2.11
C THR A 115 10.83 -14.78 2.57
N HIS A 116 11.30 -14.24 3.70
CA HIS A 116 12.61 -14.51 4.26
C HIS A 116 12.57 -15.77 5.13
N PHE A 117 13.30 -16.81 4.76
CA PHE A 117 13.18 -18.16 5.34
C PHE A 117 13.43 -18.20 6.85
N LEU A 118 14.51 -17.57 7.35
CA LEU A 118 14.82 -17.56 8.78
C LEU A 118 13.74 -16.83 9.60
N THR A 119 13.22 -15.71 9.09
CA THR A 119 12.11 -15.00 9.74
C THR A 119 10.88 -15.88 9.80
N SER A 120 10.54 -16.56 8.72
CA SER A 120 9.39 -17.49 8.68
C SER A 120 9.54 -18.66 9.64
N LEU A 121 10.76 -19.18 9.81
CA LEU A 121 11.04 -20.22 10.83
C LEU A 121 10.79 -19.71 12.25
N ILE A 122 11.24 -18.48 12.58
CA ILE A 122 11.01 -17.88 13.90
C ILE A 122 9.52 -17.64 14.12
N VAL A 123 8.82 -17.07 13.13
CA VAL A 123 7.38 -16.84 13.21
C VAL A 123 6.63 -18.15 13.45
N ARG A 124 7.06 -19.24 12.79
CA ARG A 124 6.47 -20.58 12.99
C ARG A 124 6.62 -21.11 14.42
N THR A 125 7.57 -20.62 15.23
CA THR A 125 7.69 -21.03 16.66
C THR A 125 6.60 -20.45 17.56
N ILE A 126 5.88 -19.40 17.13
CA ILE A 126 4.69 -18.89 17.85
C ILE A 126 3.64 -19.99 17.88
N LYS A 127 3.01 -20.25 19.02
CA LYS A 127 2.01 -21.32 19.16
C LYS A 127 0.81 -21.11 18.23
N HIS A 128 0.52 -22.10 17.41
CA HIS A 128 -0.57 -22.09 16.44
C HIS A 128 -1.11 -23.51 16.21
N ASP A 129 -2.32 -23.60 15.64
CA ASP A 129 -2.87 -24.86 15.14
C ASP A 129 -2.55 -25.04 13.66
N TYR A 130 -2.63 -23.96 12.87
CA TYR A 130 -2.28 -23.94 11.44
C TYR A 130 -1.33 -22.78 11.15
N PHE A 131 -0.27 -23.05 10.42
CA PHE A 131 0.68 -22.04 9.91
C PHE A 131 0.56 -21.92 8.40
N LEU A 132 0.49 -20.68 7.92
CA LEU A 132 0.45 -20.34 6.50
C LEU A 132 1.52 -19.31 6.16
N SER A 133 2.45 -19.65 5.28
CA SER A 133 3.48 -18.75 4.76
C SER A 133 3.76 -19.05 3.29
N GLY A 134 3.79 -18.02 2.45
CA GLY A 134 4.23 -18.14 1.06
C GLY A 134 5.73 -18.28 0.88
N CYS A 135 6.51 -18.36 1.96
CA CYS A 135 7.95 -18.53 1.97
C CYS A 135 8.35 -19.89 1.39
N ALA A 136 9.46 -19.92 0.64
CA ALA A 136 9.99 -21.14 0.03
C ALA A 136 8.90 -21.99 -0.64
N SER A 137 8.04 -21.37 -1.45
CA SER A 137 6.92 -22.02 -2.15
C SER A 137 6.02 -22.81 -1.21
N PHE A 138 5.67 -22.21 -0.08
CA PHE A 138 4.83 -22.79 0.98
C PHE A 138 5.44 -24.01 1.69
N PHE A 139 6.76 -24.21 1.60
CA PHE A 139 7.42 -25.36 2.23
C PHE A 139 7.11 -25.48 3.74
N LEU A 140 7.15 -24.34 4.46
CA LEU A 140 6.89 -24.29 5.90
C LEU A 140 5.39 -24.31 6.27
N SER A 141 4.48 -24.19 5.32
CA SER A 141 3.04 -24.08 5.59
C SER A 141 2.40 -25.42 5.90
N ASP A 142 1.45 -25.43 6.83
CA ASP A 142 0.57 -26.58 7.10
C ASP A 142 -0.57 -26.65 6.08
N ILE A 143 -1.04 -25.47 5.60
CA ILE A 143 -2.04 -25.34 4.55
C ILE A 143 -1.31 -25.08 3.23
N LYS A 144 -1.59 -25.90 2.21
CA LYS A 144 -0.94 -25.77 0.89
C LYS A 144 -1.91 -25.15 -0.14
N PRO A 145 -1.40 -24.41 -1.11
CA PRO A 145 -2.21 -23.98 -2.24
C PRO A 145 -2.65 -25.16 -3.11
N PRO A 146 -3.70 -25.01 -3.92
CA PRO A 146 -4.10 -26.02 -4.89
C PRO A 146 -2.99 -26.29 -5.93
N SER A 147 -3.03 -27.47 -6.58
CA SER A 147 -1.99 -27.90 -7.53
C SER A 147 -1.80 -26.97 -8.74
N ASN A 148 -2.89 -26.30 -9.14
CA ASN A 148 -2.89 -25.32 -10.25
C ASN A 148 -2.60 -23.87 -9.81
N PHE A 149 -2.14 -23.66 -8.57
CA PHE A 149 -1.87 -22.34 -8.02
C PHE A 149 -0.82 -21.57 -8.84
N LYS A 150 -1.16 -20.37 -9.23
CA LYS A 150 -0.25 -19.41 -9.84
C LYS A 150 -0.08 -18.22 -8.92
N ARG A 151 1.17 -17.95 -8.56
CA ARG A 151 1.51 -16.83 -7.66
C ARG A 151 1.38 -15.50 -8.40
N GLU A 152 0.61 -14.57 -7.85
CA GLU A 152 0.46 -13.23 -8.40
C GLU A 152 1.76 -12.42 -8.32
N LEU A 153 2.01 -11.62 -9.35
CA LEU A 153 3.15 -10.69 -9.39
C LEU A 153 2.90 -9.48 -8.49
N ASN A 154 1.66 -8.97 -8.53
CA ASN A 154 1.25 -7.84 -7.71
C ASN A 154 1.24 -8.23 -6.22
N LEU A 155 1.93 -7.44 -5.40
CA LEU A 155 2.12 -7.76 -3.98
C LEU A 155 0.79 -7.78 -3.20
N SER A 156 -0.12 -6.86 -3.50
CA SER A 156 -1.43 -6.81 -2.83
C SER A 156 -2.27 -8.04 -3.16
N GLN A 157 -2.36 -8.40 -4.44
CA GLN A 157 -3.08 -9.60 -4.89
C GLN A 157 -2.45 -10.87 -4.34
N ARG A 158 -1.12 -10.96 -4.32
CA ARG A 158 -0.40 -12.08 -3.72
C ARG A 158 -0.68 -12.26 -2.22
N LEU A 159 -0.90 -11.18 -1.49
CA LEU A 159 -1.30 -11.27 -0.09
C LEU A 159 -2.76 -11.72 0.06
N VAL A 160 -3.66 -11.26 -0.82
CA VAL A 160 -5.05 -11.77 -0.86
C VAL A 160 -5.07 -13.27 -1.11
N GLN A 161 -4.17 -13.80 -1.95
CA GLN A 161 -4.05 -15.25 -2.17
C GLN A 161 -3.78 -16.05 -0.87
N LEU A 162 -3.12 -15.44 0.15
CA LEU A 162 -2.97 -16.11 1.45
C LEU A 162 -4.33 -16.28 2.15
N SER A 163 -5.23 -15.30 2.03
CA SER A 163 -6.59 -15.43 2.56
C SER A 163 -7.39 -16.50 1.80
N GLU A 164 -7.23 -16.57 0.47
CA GLU A 164 -7.87 -17.56 -0.39
C GLU A 164 -7.42 -18.99 -0.05
N ILE A 165 -6.11 -19.17 0.15
CA ILE A 165 -5.54 -20.47 0.56
C ILE A 165 -6.05 -20.88 1.94
N ALA A 166 -6.14 -19.93 2.89
CA ALA A 166 -6.66 -20.20 4.22
C ALA A 166 -8.15 -20.54 4.22
N TYR A 167 -8.91 -19.89 3.35
CA TYR A 167 -10.37 -20.08 3.22
C TYR A 167 -10.74 -21.28 2.34
N GLY A 168 -9.87 -21.62 1.36
CA GLY A 168 -10.08 -22.71 0.42
C GLY A 168 -10.84 -22.30 -0.86
N GLU A 169 -11.20 -21.04 -1.02
CA GLU A 169 -11.93 -20.51 -2.18
C GLU A 169 -11.40 -19.14 -2.59
N THR A 170 -11.63 -18.72 -3.84
CA THR A 170 -11.29 -17.38 -4.33
C THR A 170 -12.13 -16.30 -3.65
N ILE A 171 -11.55 -15.13 -3.44
CA ILE A 171 -12.18 -14.03 -2.71
C ILE A 171 -12.24 -12.80 -3.61
N THR A 172 -13.43 -12.27 -3.84
CA THR A 172 -13.59 -10.97 -4.49
C THR A 172 -13.44 -9.86 -3.47
N VAL A 173 -12.35 -9.11 -3.55
CA VAL A 173 -12.14 -7.91 -2.74
C VAL A 173 -12.68 -6.72 -3.52
N PRO A 174 -13.61 -5.91 -2.96
CA PRO A 174 -14.12 -4.73 -3.63
C PRO A 174 -12.98 -3.78 -4.02
N PRO A 175 -12.97 -3.28 -5.26
CA PRO A 175 -11.95 -2.33 -5.72
C PRO A 175 -12.05 -0.99 -4.97
N PRO A 176 -11.03 -0.13 -5.08
CA PRO A 176 -11.12 1.25 -4.62
C PRO A 176 -12.33 2.00 -5.23
N PRO A 177 -12.90 3.03 -4.57
CA PRO A 177 -12.37 3.66 -3.35
C PRO A 177 -12.60 2.85 -2.07
N LEU A 178 -11.65 2.96 -1.13
CA LEU A 178 -11.80 2.34 0.18
C LEU A 178 -12.92 3.02 0.99
N PRO A 179 -13.66 2.28 1.83
CA PRO A 179 -14.63 2.87 2.75
C PRO A 179 -13.91 3.78 3.76
N LEU A 180 -14.43 5.01 3.92
CA LEU A 180 -13.92 6.03 4.83
C LEU A 180 -15.03 6.58 5.70
N GLU A 181 -14.69 7.06 6.89
CA GLU A 181 -15.61 7.83 7.73
C GLU A 181 -16.02 9.13 6.99
N LYS A 182 -17.31 9.49 7.12
CA LYS A 182 -17.92 10.67 6.45
C LYS A 182 -17.14 11.96 6.64
N LYS A 183 -16.55 12.17 7.83
CA LYS A 183 -15.76 13.39 8.14
C LYS A 183 -14.63 13.66 7.15
N TYR A 184 -13.93 12.61 6.64
CA TYR A 184 -12.85 12.79 5.66
C TYR A 184 -13.40 13.21 4.30
N ARG A 185 -14.53 12.63 3.86
CA ARG A 185 -15.20 13.02 2.61
C ARG A 185 -15.77 14.43 2.67
N ASP A 186 -16.33 14.84 3.81
CA ASP A 186 -16.84 16.20 4.01
C ASP A 186 -15.69 17.22 3.92
N LEU A 187 -14.55 16.94 4.53
CA LEU A 187 -13.35 17.78 4.43
C LEU A 187 -12.78 17.82 3.01
N ALA A 188 -12.71 16.68 2.33
CA ALA A 188 -12.27 16.63 0.94
C ALA A 188 -13.20 17.41 0.01
N LYS A 189 -14.52 17.34 0.22
CA LYS A 189 -15.53 18.13 -0.51
C LYS A 189 -15.34 19.63 -0.28
N ALA A 190 -15.07 20.03 0.96
CA ALA A 190 -14.80 21.44 1.28
C ALA A 190 -13.50 21.95 0.65
N ALA A 191 -12.47 21.08 0.52
CA ALA A 191 -11.19 21.44 -0.07
C ALA A 191 -11.24 21.45 -1.62
N LEU A 192 -11.94 20.51 -2.21
CA LEU A 192 -12.07 20.30 -3.66
C LEU A 192 -13.55 20.20 -4.05
N PRO A 193 -14.30 21.30 -4.10
CA PRO A 193 -15.77 21.27 -4.29
C PRO A 193 -16.22 20.71 -5.64
N ASN A 194 -15.45 20.94 -6.72
CA ASN A 194 -15.81 20.61 -8.10
C ASN A 194 -15.02 19.41 -8.63
N SER A 195 -15.46 18.18 -8.36
CA SER A 195 -14.70 16.95 -8.63
C SER A 195 -14.29 16.69 -10.10
N ASN A 196 -14.91 17.34 -11.07
CA ASN A 196 -14.67 17.04 -12.50
C ASN A 196 -13.48 17.78 -13.12
N ASN A 197 -12.82 18.68 -12.40
CA ASN A 197 -11.82 19.58 -12.98
C ASN A 197 -10.40 19.42 -12.42
N TYR A 198 -10.19 18.48 -11.51
CA TYR A 198 -8.93 18.34 -10.80
C TYR A 198 -8.05 17.23 -11.39
N ILE A 199 -6.75 17.50 -11.50
CA ILE A 199 -5.70 16.50 -11.80
C ILE A 199 -4.72 16.51 -10.62
N GLY A 200 -4.49 15.34 -10.05
CA GLY A 200 -3.59 15.16 -8.92
C GLY A 200 -2.13 15.02 -9.36
N PHE A 201 -1.22 15.55 -8.54
CA PHE A 201 0.23 15.46 -8.71
C PHE A 201 0.88 15.08 -7.39
N ALA A 202 1.59 13.96 -7.34
CA ALA A 202 2.32 13.48 -6.16
C ALA A 202 3.81 13.29 -6.50
N PRO A 203 4.59 14.38 -6.50
CA PRO A 203 6.00 14.38 -6.92
C PRO A 203 6.96 13.82 -5.86
N GLY A 204 6.52 13.66 -4.60
CA GLY A 204 7.34 13.14 -3.51
C GLY A 204 7.46 11.61 -3.51
N ALA A 205 8.60 11.12 -2.99
CA ALA A 205 8.79 9.72 -2.62
C ALA A 205 9.73 9.62 -1.42
N GLY A 206 9.66 8.50 -0.69
CA GLY A 206 10.54 8.25 0.46
C GLY A 206 12.03 8.14 0.09
N ASP A 207 12.33 7.72 -1.14
CA ASP A 207 13.67 7.64 -1.73
C ASP A 207 13.75 8.61 -2.91
N THR A 208 14.65 9.58 -2.81
CA THR A 208 14.85 10.61 -3.86
C THR A 208 15.26 10.02 -5.21
N ARG A 209 15.91 8.86 -5.22
CA ARG A 209 16.29 8.13 -6.45
C ARG A 209 15.10 7.62 -7.25
N LYS A 210 13.92 7.57 -6.63
CA LYS A 210 12.63 7.21 -7.25
C LYS A 210 11.84 8.44 -7.71
N CYS A 211 12.37 9.64 -7.50
CA CYS A 211 11.67 10.86 -7.86
C CYS A 211 12.00 11.27 -9.29
N TRP A 212 10.97 11.37 -10.11
CA TRP A 212 11.01 12.13 -11.35
C TRP A 212 11.14 13.61 -11.00
N ASP A 213 11.91 14.37 -11.76
CA ASP A 213 12.21 15.76 -11.43
C ASP A 213 10.94 16.59 -11.24
N LEU A 214 10.93 17.43 -10.20
CA LEU A 214 9.81 18.32 -9.92
C LEU A 214 9.45 19.22 -11.12
N GLN A 215 10.46 19.64 -11.91
CA GLN A 215 10.23 20.45 -13.09
C GLN A 215 9.38 19.72 -14.13
N ASN A 216 9.53 18.41 -14.29
CA ASN A 216 8.71 17.61 -15.19
C ASN A 216 7.26 17.54 -14.72
N PHE A 217 7.00 17.37 -13.40
CA PHE A 217 5.65 17.48 -12.83
C PHE A 217 5.03 18.85 -13.09
N ILE A 218 5.81 19.92 -12.93
CA ILE A 218 5.36 21.30 -13.20
C ILE A 218 5.04 21.49 -14.68
N ASN A 219 5.84 20.95 -15.60
CA ASN A 219 5.58 21.04 -17.04
C ASN A 219 4.26 20.36 -17.41
N VAL A 220 4.00 19.16 -16.89
CA VAL A 220 2.73 18.44 -17.08
C VAL A 220 1.57 19.23 -16.46
N ALA A 221 1.71 19.72 -15.23
CA ALA A 221 0.67 20.51 -14.56
C ALA A 221 0.33 21.78 -15.33
N LYS A 222 1.34 22.52 -15.83
CA LYS A 222 1.18 23.73 -16.63
C LYS A 222 0.42 23.47 -17.94
N TYR A 223 0.71 22.36 -18.60
CA TYR A 223 -0.03 21.95 -19.81
C TYR A 223 -1.53 21.81 -19.49
N PHE A 224 -1.89 21.10 -18.42
CA PHE A 224 -3.28 20.89 -18.06
C PHE A 224 -3.95 22.14 -17.49
N GLU A 225 -3.21 22.98 -16.76
CA GLU A 225 -3.72 24.29 -16.31
C GLU A 225 -4.12 25.18 -17.50
N ASN A 226 -3.32 25.20 -18.58
CA ASN A 226 -3.65 25.88 -19.82
C ASN A 226 -4.85 25.27 -20.57
N LYS A 227 -5.26 24.06 -20.21
CA LYS A 227 -6.49 23.39 -20.67
C LYS A 227 -7.65 23.51 -19.68
N ASN A 228 -7.60 24.53 -18.83
CA ASN A 228 -8.61 24.81 -17.78
C ASN A 228 -8.80 23.68 -16.76
N ARG A 229 -7.78 22.84 -16.53
CA ARG A 229 -7.76 21.87 -15.44
C ARG A 229 -7.03 22.47 -14.23
N LYS A 230 -7.47 22.12 -13.02
CA LYS A 230 -6.87 22.62 -11.79
C LYS A 230 -5.87 21.61 -11.24
N PRO A 231 -4.57 21.94 -11.18
CA PRO A 231 -3.55 21.07 -10.58
C PRO A 231 -3.73 21.00 -9.06
N VAL A 232 -3.78 19.78 -8.52
CA VAL A 232 -3.84 19.50 -7.09
C VAL A 232 -2.58 18.76 -6.69
N PHE A 233 -1.75 19.36 -5.85
CA PHE A 233 -0.50 18.76 -5.40
C PHE A 233 -0.66 18.13 -4.01
N PHE A 234 -0.32 16.86 -3.93
CA PHE A 234 -0.21 16.10 -2.70
C PHE A 234 1.26 16.09 -2.26
N LEU A 235 1.56 16.87 -1.24
CA LEU A 235 2.92 17.09 -0.75
C LEU A 235 3.02 16.69 0.72
N GLY A 236 3.93 15.78 1.03
CA GLY A 236 4.27 15.43 2.39
C GLY A 236 5.11 16.50 3.10
N PRO A 237 5.41 16.31 4.40
CA PRO A 237 6.22 17.27 5.16
C PRO A 237 7.62 17.53 4.60
N LYS A 238 8.22 16.54 3.94
CA LYS A 238 9.57 16.67 3.35
C LYS A 238 9.57 17.54 2.09
N GLU A 239 8.43 17.70 1.45
CA GLU A 239 8.21 18.45 0.21
C GLU A 239 7.75 19.89 0.44
N GLU A 240 7.68 20.39 1.69
CA GLU A 240 7.19 21.73 2.04
C GLU A 240 7.90 22.85 1.23
N LYS A 241 9.19 22.71 1.01
CA LYS A 241 9.99 23.65 0.19
C LYS A 241 9.50 23.79 -1.26
N TRP A 242 8.83 22.78 -1.79
CA TRP A 242 8.29 22.80 -3.16
C TRP A 242 7.04 23.66 -3.32
N LEU A 243 6.30 23.95 -2.22
CA LEU A 243 5.14 24.83 -2.25
C LEU A 243 5.46 26.18 -2.92
N LYS A 244 6.56 26.82 -2.52
CA LYS A 244 6.97 28.11 -3.07
C LYS A 244 7.32 28.00 -4.55
N ILE A 245 8.08 26.97 -4.92
CA ILE A 245 8.51 26.75 -6.31
C ILE A 245 7.30 26.53 -7.23
N ILE A 246 6.36 25.68 -6.82
CA ILE A 246 5.16 25.37 -7.61
C ILE A 246 4.27 26.60 -7.76
N LYS A 247 4.04 27.37 -6.68
CA LYS A 247 3.25 28.61 -6.72
C LYS A 247 3.85 29.69 -7.64
N GLN A 248 5.17 29.72 -7.80
CA GLN A 248 5.83 30.64 -8.73
C GLN A 248 5.69 30.23 -10.20
N LYS A 249 5.47 28.96 -10.49
CA LYS A 249 5.46 28.39 -11.86
C LYS A 249 4.07 28.16 -12.42
N LEU A 250 3.04 28.03 -11.58
CA LEU A 250 1.65 27.76 -11.94
C LEU A 250 0.75 28.90 -11.46
N LYS A 251 -0.37 29.12 -12.17
CA LYS A 251 -1.32 30.21 -11.89
C LYS A 251 -2.20 29.89 -10.67
N GLN A 252 -2.76 28.68 -10.60
CA GLN A 252 -3.75 28.29 -9.61
C GLN A 252 -3.53 26.87 -9.05
N PRO A 253 -2.32 26.51 -8.57
CA PRO A 253 -2.09 25.22 -7.98
C PRO A 253 -2.78 25.11 -6.61
N LEU A 254 -3.41 23.97 -6.34
CA LEU A 254 -4.08 23.67 -5.09
C LEU A 254 -3.24 22.74 -4.21
N PHE A 255 -3.27 23.02 -2.90
CA PHE A 255 -2.53 22.26 -1.88
C PHE A 255 -3.47 21.92 -0.74
N PRO A 256 -4.37 20.93 -0.88
CA PRO A 256 -5.44 20.69 0.08
C PRO A 256 -4.97 20.24 1.47
N GLU A 257 -3.76 19.69 1.58
CA GLU A 257 -3.17 19.27 2.86
C GLU A 257 -2.49 20.42 3.61
N TRP A 258 -2.39 21.62 2.98
CA TRP A 258 -1.69 22.79 3.49
C TRP A 258 -2.66 23.98 3.69
N GLY A 259 -2.22 25.00 4.43
CA GLY A 259 -3.04 26.18 4.70
C GLY A 259 -4.15 25.94 5.73
N LYS A 260 -5.36 26.46 5.48
CA LYS A 260 -6.49 26.38 6.42
C LYS A 260 -6.93 24.97 6.78
N PHE A 261 -6.66 23.99 5.95
CA PHE A 261 -6.96 22.58 6.21
C PHE A 261 -5.96 21.94 7.18
N LYS A 262 -4.72 22.47 7.28
CA LYS A 262 -3.70 22.04 8.23
C LYS A 262 -4.16 22.19 9.70
N GLN A 263 -5.07 23.11 9.97
CA GLN A 263 -5.54 23.43 11.33
C GLN A 263 -6.71 22.55 11.81
N ARG A 264 -7.37 21.84 10.91
CA ARG A 264 -8.52 21.00 11.25
C ARG A 264 -8.02 19.58 11.49
N ASN A 265 -7.83 19.10 12.66
CA ASN A 265 -7.42 17.77 13.15
C ASN A 265 -7.61 16.53 12.22
N ALA A 266 -7.73 16.72 10.92
CA ALA A 266 -7.84 15.71 9.88
C ALA A 266 -6.65 15.83 8.94
N LYS A 267 -5.62 15.09 9.25
CA LYS A 267 -4.39 14.97 8.46
C LYS A 267 -4.14 13.49 8.15
N GLY A 268 -3.25 13.24 7.21
CA GLY A 268 -2.73 11.91 6.96
C GLY A 268 -3.49 11.13 5.89
N PRO A 269 -3.22 9.83 5.80
CA PRO A 269 -3.63 8.99 4.67
C PRO A 269 -5.12 8.99 4.37
N ALA A 270 -5.97 8.95 5.38
CA ALA A 270 -7.43 8.93 5.18
C ALA A 270 -7.96 10.22 4.49
N LEU A 271 -7.37 11.39 4.78
CA LEU A 271 -7.73 12.61 4.08
C LEU A 271 -7.26 12.60 2.63
N VAL A 272 -6.02 12.15 2.37
CA VAL A 272 -5.47 12.04 1.00
C VAL A 272 -6.32 11.07 0.16
N ILE A 273 -6.73 9.94 0.73
CA ILE A 273 -7.62 8.98 0.07
C ILE A 273 -8.96 9.65 -0.29
N ALA A 274 -9.57 10.39 0.64
CA ALA A 274 -10.83 11.11 0.38
C ALA A 274 -10.67 12.23 -0.66
N LEU A 275 -9.53 12.92 -0.68
CA LEU A 275 -9.21 13.92 -1.70
C LEU A 275 -9.04 13.26 -3.08
N ALA A 276 -8.47 12.05 -3.12
CA ALA A 276 -8.32 11.30 -4.36
C ALA A 276 -9.66 10.87 -4.97
N GLU A 277 -10.71 10.64 -4.18
CA GLU A 277 -12.07 10.42 -4.70
C GLU A 277 -12.60 11.61 -5.52
N ARG A 278 -11.96 12.78 -5.43
CA ARG A 278 -12.41 14.03 -6.04
C ARG A 278 -11.57 14.53 -7.21
N ILE A 279 -10.59 13.77 -7.63
CA ILE A 279 -9.75 14.07 -8.80
C ILE A 279 -10.08 13.13 -9.96
N LYS A 280 -9.88 13.59 -11.19
CA LYS A 280 -10.14 12.79 -12.40
C LYS A 280 -9.11 11.68 -12.59
N CYS A 281 -7.86 12.02 -12.37
CA CYS A 281 -6.71 11.13 -12.44
C CYS A 281 -5.53 11.77 -11.73
N ALA A 282 -4.44 11.04 -11.57
CA ALA A 282 -3.22 11.57 -10.98
C ALA A 282 -1.95 11.15 -11.72
N LEU A 283 -0.88 11.93 -11.50
CA LEU A 283 0.49 11.60 -11.85
C LEU A 283 1.31 11.49 -10.56
N ALA A 284 2.03 10.39 -10.38
CA ALA A 284 2.82 10.17 -9.18
C ALA A 284 4.10 9.38 -9.43
N ASN A 285 5.07 9.55 -8.56
CA ASN A 285 6.17 8.61 -8.39
C ASN A 285 5.70 7.33 -7.67
N ASP A 286 6.51 6.27 -7.68
CA ASP A 286 6.30 5.09 -6.84
C ASP A 286 6.51 5.43 -5.36
N SER A 287 5.43 5.76 -4.67
CA SER A 287 5.45 6.35 -3.33
C SER A 287 4.23 5.97 -2.48
N GLY A 288 4.32 6.22 -1.17
CA GLY A 288 3.18 6.07 -0.26
C GLY A 288 1.98 6.91 -0.67
N THR A 289 2.19 8.14 -1.16
CA THR A 289 1.12 9.02 -1.66
C THR A 289 0.44 8.44 -2.91
N ALA A 290 1.19 7.78 -3.80
CA ALA A 290 0.60 7.08 -4.94
C ALA A 290 -0.35 5.95 -4.50
N HIS A 291 0.00 5.21 -3.43
CA HIS A 291 -0.88 4.19 -2.86
C HIS A 291 -2.12 4.78 -2.17
N MET A 292 -2.00 5.96 -1.54
CA MET A 292 -3.17 6.68 -1.01
C MET A 292 -4.14 7.10 -2.13
N ILE A 293 -3.61 7.63 -3.23
CA ILE A 293 -4.40 8.04 -4.39
C ILE A 293 -5.10 6.84 -5.02
N ASP A 294 -4.38 5.74 -5.20
CA ASP A 294 -4.94 4.47 -5.68
C ASP A 294 -6.05 3.97 -4.76
N ALA A 295 -5.85 4.02 -3.44
CA ALA A 295 -6.86 3.63 -2.45
C ALA A 295 -8.12 4.50 -2.49
N GLY A 296 -8.03 5.73 -2.99
CA GLY A 296 -9.16 6.64 -3.25
C GLY A 296 -9.86 6.42 -4.58
N GLY A 297 -9.40 5.47 -5.40
CA GLY A 297 -10.03 5.09 -6.66
C GLY A 297 -9.82 6.06 -7.83
N ALA A 298 -8.88 7.00 -7.72
CA ALA A 298 -8.50 7.80 -8.87
C ALA A 298 -7.56 7.02 -9.79
N PRO A 299 -7.82 6.94 -11.10
CA PRO A 299 -6.88 6.39 -12.05
C PRO A 299 -5.54 7.13 -11.97
N ILE A 300 -4.44 6.39 -11.96
CA ILE A 300 -3.13 6.97 -11.70
C ILE A 300 -2.13 6.59 -12.78
N VAL A 301 -1.37 7.57 -13.27
CA VAL A 301 -0.14 7.36 -14.02
C VAL A 301 1.02 7.33 -13.04
N LYS A 302 1.62 6.17 -12.84
CA LYS A 302 2.84 6.02 -12.03
C LYS A 302 4.06 5.98 -12.92
N VAL A 303 5.07 6.77 -12.57
CA VAL A 303 6.38 6.76 -13.24
C VAL A 303 7.38 5.96 -12.42
N PHE A 304 8.15 5.12 -13.12
CA PHE A 304 9.12 4.20 -12.52
C PHE A 304 10.49 4.34 -13.18
N GLY A 305 11.54 4.25 -12.36
CA GLY A 305 12.92 4.11 -12.83
C GLY A 305 13.43 2.70 -12.52
N ARG A 306 14.06 2.55 -11.36
CA ARG A 306 14.73 1.29 -10.94
C ARG A 306 13.78 0.22 -10.39
N SER A 307 12.62 0.59 -9.88
CA SER A 307 11.66 -0.35 -9.28
C SER A 307 10.99 -1.21 -10.35
N LEU A 308 10.61 -2.44 -10.01
CA LEU A 308 9.83 -3.32 -10.88
C LEU A 308 8.35 -2.90 -10.84
N PRO A 309 7.79 -2.40 -11.94
CA PRO A 309 6.42 -1.88 -11.96
C PRO A 309 5.37 -2.91 -11.54
N GLY A 310 5.44 -4.12 -12.09
CA GLY A 310 4.42 -5.16 -11.88
C GLY A 310 4.16 -5.52 -10.41
N LYS A 311 5.14 -5.32 -9.53
CA LYS A 311 5.01 -5.58 -8.10
C LYS A 311 4.13 -4.55 -7.37
N TYR A 312 4.12 -3.30 -7.85
CA TYR A 312 3.51 -2.16 -7.17
C TYR A 312 2.47 -1.43 -8.02
N THR A 313 1.95 -2.09 -9.05
CA THR A 313 0.85 -1.54 -9.87
C THR A 313 -0.36 -1.25 -8.99
N GLY A 314 -1.05 -0.13 -9.25
CA GLY A 314 -2.28 0.21 -8.56
C GLY A 314 -3.41 -0.78 -8.85
N LEU A 315 -4.37 -0.88 -7.93
CA LEU A 315 -5.55 -1.74 -8.07
C LEU A 315 -6.73 -1.00 -8.68
N THR A 316 -6.66 0.32 -8.79
CA THR A 316 -7.70 1.13 -9.44
C THR A 316 -7.73 0.85 -10.95
N PRO A 317 -8.89 0.48 -11.51
CA PRO A 317 -9.04 0.26 -12.95
C PRO A 317 -8.58 1.47 -13.77
N GLY A 318 -7.95 1.20 -14.90
CA GLY A 318 -7.42 2.25 -15.78
C GLY A 318 -6.05 2.82 -15.37
N SER A 319 -5.51 2.49 -14.19
CA SER A 319 -4.18 2.94 -13.79
C SER A 319 -3.09 2.46 -14.74
N ILE A 320 -2.13 3.34 -15.06
CA ILE A 320 -1.05 3.10 -16.03
C ILE A 320 0.30 3.22 -15.35
N THR A 321 1.22 2.37 -15.74
CA THR A 321 2.63 2.43 -15.35
C THR A 321 3.48 2.87 -16.53
N ILE A 322 4.35 3.87 -16.32
CA ILE A 322 5.36 4.31 -17.29
C ILE A 322 6.72 3.98 -16.70
N ASP A 323 7.45 3.14 -17.38
CA ASP A 323 8.78 2.67 -17.00
C ASP A 323 9.85 3.37 -17.84
N SER A 324 10.93 3.86 -17.22
CA SER A 324 12.04 4.51 -17.93
C SER A 324 12.72 3.57 -18.94
N ARG A 325 12.61 2.25 -18.76
CA ARG A 325 13.10 1.25 -19.72
C ARG A 325 12.43 1.34 -21.11
N LEU A 326 11.22 1.90 -21.18
CA LEU A 326 10.58 2.23 -22.47
C LEU A 326 11.35 3.31 -23.26
N PHE A 327 12.25 4.02 -22.60
CA PHE A 327 13.13 5.05 -23.17
C PHE A 327 14.59 4.59 -23.21
N GLY A 328 14.84 3.28 -23.07
CA GLY A 328 16.20 2.70 -23.13
C GLY A 328 17.07 2.97 -21.89
N SER A 329 16.47 3.35 -20.76
CA SER A 329 17.20 3.77 -19.58
C SER A 329 16.59 3.25 -18.27
N ASN A 330 17.40 3.18 -17.21
CA ASN A 330 16.94 2.99 -15.83
C ASN A 330 16.80 4.32 -15.06
N ASN A 331 17.09 5.46 -15.71
CA ASN A 331 16.92 6.76 -15.11
C ASN A 331 15.50 7.27 -15.31
N ILE A 332 14.79 7.50 -14.21
CA ILE A 332 13.39 7.98 -14.24
C ILE A 332 13.25 9.33 -14.99
N ASN A 333 14.30 10.15 -15.02
CA ASN A 333 14.28 11.47 -15.66
C ASN A 333 14.37 11.41 -17.20
N ASP A 334 14.60 10.24 -17.78
CA ASP A 334 14.55 10.05 -19.22
C ASP A 334 13.10 9.87 -19.73
N ILE A 335 12.13 9.71 -18.83
CA ILE A 335 10.70 9.74 -19.14
C ILE A 335 10.33 11.15 -19.61
N LYS A 336 9.79 11.26 -20.83
CA LYS A 336 9.43 12.54 -21.44
C LYS A 336 8.07 13.03 -20.96
N SER A 337 7.99 14.33 -20.60
CA SER A 337 6.73 14.96 -20.14
C SER A 337 5.61 14.83 -21.16
N GLU A 338 5.92 14.94 -22.47
CA GLU A 338 4.96 14.82 -23.57
C GLU A 338 4.31 13.44 -23.62
N TYR A 339 5.09 12.39 -23.34
CA TYR A 339 4.58 11.02 -23.28
C TYR A 339 3.60 10.85 -22.11
N VAL A 340 3.95 11.41 -20.95
CA VAL A 340 3.08 11.41 -19.76
C VAL A 340 1.79 12.17 -20.04
N ILE A 341 1.86 13.36 -20.64
CA ILE A 341 0.71 14.18 -21.06
C ILE A 341 -0.22 13.37 -21.98
N LYS A 342 0.32 12.66 -22.98
CA LYS A 342 -0.46 11.81 -23.89
C LYS A 342 -1.23 10.73 -23.11
N LYS A 343 -0.61 10.09 -22.11
CA LYS A 343 -1.26 9.06 -21.28
C LYS A 343 -2.37 9.65 -20.40
N ILE A 344 -2.15 10.81 -19.77
CA ILE A 344 -3.17 11.48 -18.96
C ILE A 344 -4.35 11.94 -19.85
N ASN A 345 -4.11 12.44 -21.05
CA ASN A 345 -5.17 12.81 -22.00
C ASN A 345 -6.09 11.62 -22.33
N GLY A 346 -5.58 10.38 -22.37
CA GLY A 346 -6.38 9.17 -22.51
C GLY A 346 -7.49 9.10 -21.47
N PHE A 347 -7.18 9.28 -20.19
CA PHE A 347 -8.18 9.27 -19.09
C PHE A 347 -9.23 10.38 -19.19
N LEU A 348 -8.85 11.52 -19.77
CA LEU A 348 -9.74 12.68 -19.87
C LEU A 348 -10.70 12.59 -21.05
N ASN A 349 -10.31 11.85 -22.10
CA ASN A 349 -11.08 11.69 -23.32
C ASN A 349 -11.97 10.44 -23.33
N GLU A 350 -11.68 9.46 -22.49
CA GLU A 350 -12.57 8.30 -22.32
C GLU A 350 -13.90 8.79 -21.73
N LYS A 351 -14.93 8.85 -22.58
CA LYS A 351 -16.32 8.95 -22.12
C LYS A 351 -16.56 7.73 -21.24
N LYS A 352 -17.06 7.92 -20.03
CA LYS A 352 -17.61 6.83 -19.23
C LYS A 352 -18.67 6.14 -20.09
N ILE A 353 -18.36 4.91 -20.56
CA ILE A 353 -19.34 3.97 -21.10
C ILE A 353 -20.19 3.48 -19.95
#